data_d48f9f90e4cd605952ab8630f4d5bb6a
#
_entry.id   d48f9f90e4cd605952ab8630f4d5bb6a
#
_cell.length_a   1.000
_cell.length_b   1.000
_cell.length_c   1.000
_cell.angle_alpha   90.00
_cell.angle_beta   90.00
_cell.angle_gamma   90.00
#
_symmetry.space_group_name_H-M   'P 1'
#
loop_
_entity.id
_entity.type
_entity.pdbx_description
1 polymer ?
#
loop_
_entity_poly.entity_id
_entity_poly.type
_entity_poly.pdbx_seq_one_letter_code
_entity_poly.pdbx_strand_id
1 'polypeptide(L)'
;MQVIFINVLILFMLLFLGFIMGTKKIVAHSSINDITNILIDVSIPCTIVVSLIRPFSQRLIGDTIKVCLCILIFHLVMTGISYGLSKILKVDKLKQGSWIFALVFSNNAFIGYPLMYALYGNDGLFLMAMGNIVQNILIFSIGVKMTNLNYGKDEHVRLRNIIITKQNIAVVIGLIIFFTQIAIPKPIVTLITYVSNSTVPLSMIVVGLSLSRYD
;
A
#
# COMPACT_ATOMS: atom_id res chain seq x y z
N MET A 1 -16.28 15.11 -11.32
CA MET A 1 -15.80 15.66 -10.04
C MET A 1 -16.66 15.27 -8.85
N GLN A 2 -17.99 15.33 -8.90
CA GLN A 2 -18.87 14.94 -7.79
C GLN A 2 -18.67 13.49 -7.31
N VAL A 3 -18.54 12.53 -8.22
CA VAL A 3 -18.34 11.11 -7.88
C VAL A 3 -17.04 10.90 -7.10
N ILE A 4 -15.96 11.57 -7.50
CA ILE A 4 -14.66 11.50 -6.81
C ILE A 4 -14.78 12.03 -5.38
N PHE A 5 -15.43 13.21 -5.24
CA PHE A 5 -15.64 13.83 -3.94
C PHE A 5 -16.47 12.95 -3.00
N ILE A 6 -17.56 12.35 -3.52
CA ILE A 6 -18.40 11.43 -2.73
C ILE A 6 -17.61 10.19 -2.28
N ASN A 7 -16.84 9.57 -3.18
CA ASN A 7 -16.03 8.41 -2.83
C ASN A 7 -14.98 8.72 -1.76
N VAL A 8 -14.30 9.86 -1.89
CA VAL A 8 -13.34 10.32 -0.87
C VAL A 8 -14.04 10.59 0.46
N LEU A 9 -15.22 11.23 0.44
CA LEU A 9 -16.01 11.46 1.64
C LEU A 9 -16.39 10.15 2.34
N ILE A 10 -16.81 9.12 1.59
CA ILE A 10 -17.13 7.80 2.13
C ILE A 10 -15.91 7.17 2.82
N LEU A 11 -14.71 7.29 2.22
CA LEU A 11 -13.48 6.79 2.85
C LEU A 11 -13.21 7.49 4.20
N PHE A 12 -13.38 8.82 4.26
CA PHE A 12 -13.25 9.56 5.51
C PHE A 12 -14.33 9.20 6.54
N MET A 13 -15.56 8.93 6.13
CA MET A 13 -16.62 8.47 7.04
C MET A 13 -16.27 7.10 7.64
N LEU A 14 -15.73 6.16 6.85
CA LEU A 14 -15.27 4.87 7.35
C LEU A 14 -14.09 5.01 8.32
N LEU A 15 -13.15 5.91 8.02
CA LEU A 15 -12.04 6.23 8.92
C LEU A 15 -12.56 6.80 10.24
N PHE A 16 -13.49 7.75 10.19
CA PHE A 16 -14.11 8.35 11.38
C PHE A 16 -14.91 7.33 12.20
N LEU A 17 -15.59 6.39 11.53
CA LEU A 17 -16.24 5.26 12.21
C LEU A 17 -15.21 4.43 12.99
N GLY A 18 -14.07 4.09 12.37
CA GLY A 18 -12.98 3.38 13.03
C GLY A 18 -12.42 4.16 14.25
N PHE A 19 -12.26 5.46 14.11
CA PHE A 19 -11.82 6.34 15.21
C PHE A 19 -12.81 6.31 16.38
N ILE A 20 -14.12 6.43 16.12
CA ILE A 20 -15.16 6.32 17.16
C ILE A 20 -15.14 4.94 17.82
N MET A 21 -14.99 3.86 17.04
CA MET A 21 -14.91 2.50 17.60
C MET A 21 -13.71 2.33 18.54
N GLY A 22 -12.59 2.95 18.22
CA GLY A 22 -11.40 2.93 19.07
C GLY A 22 -11.55 3.77 20.35
N THR A 23 -12.02 5.02 20.23
CA THR A 23 -12.24 5.91 21.39
C THR A 23 -13.30 5.37 22.34
N LYS A 24 -14.36 4.74 21.81
CA LYS A 24 -15.39 4.07 22.62
C LYS A 24 -14.98 2.67 23.10
N LYS A 25 -13.76 2.22 22.82
CA LYS A 25 -13.23 0.90 23.21
C LYS A 25 -14.10 -0.28 22.77
N ILE A 26 -14.85 -0.13 21.66
CA ILE A 26 -15.63 -1.23 21.04
C ILE A 26 -14.67 -2.31 20.55
N VAL A 27 -13.50 -1.89 20.03
CA VAL A 27 -12.40 -2.78 19.64
C VAL A 27 -11.25 -2.57 20.61
N ALA A 28 -10.77 -3.66 21.22
CA ALA A 28 -9.61 -3.58 22.11
C ALA A 28 -8.36 -3.18 21.33
N HIS A 29 -7.48 -2.36 21.93
CA HIS A 29 -6.24 -1.93 21.29
C HIS A 29 -5.33 -3.10 20.89
N SER A 30 -5.35 -4.22 21.62
CA SER A 30 -4.64 -5.47 21.28
C SER A 30 -5.14 -6.08 19.96
N SER A 31 -6.43 -6.02 19.68
CA SER A 31 -7.05 -6.62 18.50
C SER A 31 -6.79 -5.84 17.21
N ILE A 32 -6.33 -4.58 17.30
CA ILE A 32 -6.05 -3.77 16.11
C ILE A 32 -4.94 -4.42 15.25
N ASN A 33 -3.93 -5.01 15.89
CA ASN A 33 -2.86 -5.70 15.18
C ASN A 33 -3.37 -6.97 14.46
N ASP A 34 -4.30 -7.70 15.07
CA ASP A 34 -4.87 -8.90 14.46
C ASP A 34 -5.71 -8.56 13.23
N ILE A 35 -6.53 -7.51 13.33
CA ILE A 35 -7.32 -7.00 12.20
C ILE A 35 -6.40 -6.49 11.09
N THR A 36 -5.32 -5.80 11.47
CA THR A 36 -4.28 -5.33 10.54
C THR A 36 -3.62 -6.50 9.81
N ASN A 37 -3.29 -7.59 10.52
CA ASN A 37 -2.70 -8.77 9.90
C ASN A 37 -3.66 -9.44 8.91
N ILE A 38 -4.95 -9.55 9.24
CA ILE A 38 -5.97 -10.05 8.30
C ILE A 38 -6.02 -9.18 7.04
N LEU A 39 -6.00 -7.87 7.20
CA LEU A 39 -6.00 -6.95 6.08
C LEU A 39 -4.77 -7.12 5.19
N ILE A 40 -3.57 -7.11 5.79
CA ILE A 40 -2.29 -7.14 5.05
C ILE A 40 -2.04 -8.52 4.44
N ASP A 41 -2.36 -9.57 5.18
CA ASP A 41 -1.97 -10.94 4.85
C ASP A 41 -3.01 -11.70 4.01
N VAL A 42 -4.25 -11.23 4.01
CA VAL A 42 -5.36 -11.90 3.31
C VAL A 42 -6.10 -10.95 2.38
N SER A 43 -6.67 -9.84 2.89
CA SER A 43 -7.55 -9.00 2.08
C SER A 43 -6.80 -8.30 0.95
N ILE A 44 -5.66 -7.66 1.22
CA ILE A 44 -4.85 -6.97 0.18
C ILE A 44 -4.33 -7.93 -0.89
N PRO A 45 -3.73 -9.11 -0.56
CA PRO A 45 -3.37 -10.09 -1.58
C PRO A 45 -4.53 -10.53 -2.46
N CYS A 46 -5.71 -10.80 -1.88
CA CYS A 46 -6.91 -11.11 -2.67
C CYS A 46 -7.30 -9.97 -3.61
N THR A 47 -7.23 -8.73 -3.13
CA THR A 47 -7.52 -7.53 -3.93
C THR A 47 -6.57 -7.39 -5.12
N ILE A 48 -5.29 -7.65 -4.91
CA ILE A 48 -4.27 -7.64 -5.96
C ILE A 48 -4.59 -8.71 -7.01
N VAL A 49 -4.85 -9.95 -6.58
CA VAL A 49 -5.19 -11.04 -7.52
C VAL A 49 -6.45 -10.72 -8.31
N VAL A 50 -7.53 -10.26 -7.64
CA VAL A 50 -8.80 -9.89 -8.31
C VAL A 50 -8.58 -8.80 -9.36
N SER A 51 -7.75 -7.79 -9.09
CA SER A 51 -7.46 -6.71 -10.03
C SER A 51 -6.76 -7.20 -11.32
N LEU A 52 -6.09 -8.35 -11.25
CA LEU A 52 -5.34 -8.98 -12.34
C LEU A 52 -6.15 -10.06 -13.09
N ILE A 53 -7.30 -10.49 -12.57
CA ILE A 53 -8.26 -11.39 -13.25
C ILE A 53 -9.09 -10.56 -14.23
N ARG A 54 -8.53 -10.30 -15.40
CA ARG A 54 -9.12 -9.43 -16.42
C ARG A 54 -8.58 -9.76 -17.81
N PRO A 55 -9.28 -9.38 -18.90
CA PRO A 55 -8.76 -9.54 -20.24
C PRO A 55 -7.42 -8.82 -20.43
N PHE A 56 -6.53 -9.44 -21.20
CA PHE A 56 -5.26 -8.85 -21.58
C PHE A 56 -5.47 -7.51 -22.30
N SER A 57 -4.70 -6.48 -21.91
CA SER A 57 -4.77 -5.16 -22.52
C SER A 57 -3.37 -4.57 -22.68
N GLN A 58 -2.97 -4.37 -23.94
CA GLN A 58 -1.68 -3.74 -24.26
C GLN A 58 -1.60 -2.28 -23.76
N ARG A 59 -2.74 -1.58 -23.72
CA ARG A 59 -2.83 -0.23 -23.15
C ARG A 59 -2.43 -0.23 -21.68
N LEU A 60 -2.95 -1.17 -20.89
CA LEU A 60 -2.62 -1.27 -19.46
C LEU A 60 -1.14 -1.56 -19.21
N ILE A 61 -0.49 -2.33 -20.09
CA ILE A 61 0.96 -2.55 -19.99
C ILE A 61 1.72 -1.24 -20.23
N GLY A 62 1.33 -0.48 -21.27
CA GLY A 62 1.93 0.83 -21.53
C GLY A 62 1.74 1.81 -20.36
N ASP A 63 0.55 1.84 -19.77
CA ASP A 63 0.25 2.69 -18.62
C ASP A 63 1.00 2.21 -17.37
N THR A 64 1.18 0.90 -17.19
CA THR A 64 2.00 0.32 -16.12
C THR A 64 3.45 0.81 -16.18
N ILE A 65 4.07 0.78 -17.36
CA ILE A 65 5.45 1.25 -17.53
C ILE A 65 5.56 2.73 -17.15
N LYS A 66 4.62 3.56 -17.61
CA LYS A 66 4.59 4.99 -17.26
C LYS A 66 4.45 5.19 -15.75
N VAL A 67 3.51 4.48 -15.11
CA VAL A 67 3.29 4.56 -13.65
C VAL A 67 4.55 4.13 -12.89
N CYS A 68 5.17 3.02 -13.26
CA CYS A 68 6.41 2.55 -12.64
C CYS A 68 7.54 3.58 -12.76
N LEU A 69 7.72 4.18 -13.95
CA LEU A 69 8.71 5.24 -14.17
C LEU A 69 8.39 6.50 -13.35
N CYS A 70 7.13 6.93 -13.32
CA CYS A 70 6.71 8.08 -12.52
C CYS A 70 6.96 7.85 -11.02
N ILE A 71 6.65 6.65 -10.51
CA ILE A 71 6.89 6.30 -9.10
C ILE A 71 8.39 6.28 -8.80
N LEU A 72 9.21 5.71 -9.69
CA LEU A 72 10.65 5.70 -9.53
C LEU A 72 11.20 7.13 -9.46
N ILE A 73 10.87 7.97 -10.45
CA ILE A 73 11.32 9.37 -10.52
C ILE A 73 10.84 10.14 -9.27
N PHE A 74 9.56 9.99 -8.90
CA PHE A 74 8.99 10.63 -7.72
C PHE A 74 9.78 10.31 -6.45
N HIS A 75 10.07 9.03 -6.18
CA HIS A 75 10.80 8.64 -4.98
C HIS A 75 12.26 9.12 -5.00
N LEU A 76 12.93 9.13 -6.15
CA LEU A 76 14.28 9.66 -6.28
C LEU A 76 14.31 11.17 -6.01
N VAL A 77 13.39 11.93 -6.60
CA VAL A 77 13.27 13.38 -6.41
C VAL A 77 12.92 13.68 -4.95
N MET A 78 11.93 12.99 -4.38
CA MET A 78 11.53 13.19 -2.98
C MET A 78 12.64 12.83 -2.01
N THR A 79 13.46 11.83 -2.32
CA THR A 79 14.68 11.53 -1.53
C THR A 79 15.63 12.70 -1.48
N GLY A 80 15.94 13.31 -2.63
CA GLY A 80 16.81 14.48 -2.70
C GLY A 80 16.21 15.69 -1.96
N ILE A 81 14.94 15.98 -2.17
CA ILE A 81 14.23 17.08 -1.49
C ILE A 81 14.23 16.86 0.02
N SER A 82 13.85 15.68 0.48
CA SER A 82 13.76 15.35 1.92
C SER A 82 15.14 15.44 2.60
N TYR A 83 16.18 14.98 1.93
CA TYR A 83 17.55 15.13 2.44
C TYR A 83 17.96 16.59 2.55
N GLY A 84 17.68 17.42 1.54
CA GLY A 84 17.91 18.87 1.57
C GLY A 84 17.14 19.56 2.70
N LEU A 85 15.83 19.27 2.81
CA LEU A 85 14.98 19.81 3.88
C LEU A 85 15.47 19.41 5.26
N SER A 86 15.92 18.17 5.45
CA SER A 86 16.45 17.72 6.75
C SER A 86 17.63 18.51 7.23
N LYS A 87 18.48 18.98 6.30
CA LYS A 87 19.62 19.88 6.62
C LYS A 87 19.18 21.30 6.94
N ILE A 88 18.26 21.86 6.14
CA ILE A 88 17.72 23.22 6.33
C ILE A 88 16.99 23.32 7.69
N LEU A 89 16.17 22.33 8.01
CA LEU A 89 15.40 22.26 9.25
C LEU A 89 16.24 21.79 10.45
N LYS A 90 17.53 21.50 10.24
CA LYS A 90 18.47 21.02 11.28
C LYS A 90 17.91 19.82 12.06
N VAL A 91 17.30 18.87 11.36
CA VAL A 91 16.75 17.65 11.98
C VAL A 91 17.89 16.92 12.69
N ASP A 92 17.61 16.43 13.92
CA ASP A 92 18.57 15.65 14.70
C ASP A 92 19.12 14.48 13.86
N LYS A 93 20.44 14.31 13.88
CA LYS A 93 21.13 13.27 13.10
C LYS A 93 20.58 11.88 13.35
N LEU A 94 20.23 11.54 14.60
CA LEU A 94 19.68 10.23 14.94
C LEU A 94 18.26 10.03 14.39
N LYS A 95 17.48 11.09 14.22
CA LYS A 95 16.10 11.04 13.70
C LYS A 95 16.03 11.29 12.19
N GLN A 96 17.10 11.78 11.59
CA GLN A 96 17.16 12.23 10.21
C GLN A 96 16.73 11.13 9.23
N GLY A 97 17.21 9.91 9.40
CA GLY A 97 16.90 8.79 8.52
C GLY A 97 15.41 8.42 8.54
N SER A 98 14.82 8.28 9.72
CA SER A 98 13.38 8.00 9.87
C SER A 98 12.52 9.14 9.38
N TRP A 99 12.95 10.39 9.55
CA TRP A 99 12.27 11.58 9.06
C TRP A 99 12.23 11.62 7.52
N ILE A 100 13.38 11.35 6.86
CA ILE A 100 13.46 11.25 5.41
C ILE A 100 12.58 10.11 4.91
N PHE A 101 12.66 8.92 5.53
CA PHE A 101 11.83 7.77 5.17
C PHE A 101 10.33 8.10 5.21
N ALA A 102 9.86 8.77 6.26
CA ALA A 102 8.45 9.14 6.41
C ALA A 102 7.97 10.15 5.36
N LEU A 103 8.84 11.02 4.85
CA LEU A 103 8.51 11.96 3.78
C LEU A 103 8.51 11.32 2.38
N VAL A 104 9.35 10.32 2.17
CA VAL A 104 9.54 9.69 0.86
C VAL A 104 8.53 8.59 0.62
N PHE A 105 8.26 7.74 1.62
CA PHE A 105 7.43 6.55 1.47
C PHE A 105 6.03 6.74 2.06
N SER A 106 5.04 6.67 1.18
CA SER A 106 3.63 6.76 1.55
C SER A 106 3.06 5.41 1.98
N ASN A 107 1.95 5.47 2.74
CA ASN A 107 1.23 4.27 3.18
C ASN A 107 0.29 3.76 2.07
N ASN A 108 0.85 3.01 1.13
CA ASN A 108 0.09 2.46 0.00
C ASN A 108 -0.88 1.34 0.41
N ALA A 109 -0.54 0.55 1.42
CA ALA A 109 -1.34 -0.59 1.82
C ALA A 109 -2.71 -0.17 2.38
N PHE A 110 -2.73 0.83 3.26
CA PHE A 110 -3.95 1.21 3.97
C PHE A 110 -4.75 2.32 3.26
N ILE A 111 -4.08 3.25 2.60
CA ILE A 111 -4.73 4.41 1.97
C ILE A 111 -4.67 4.31 0.46
N GLY A 112 -3.54 3.88 -0.10
CA GLY A 112 -3.33 3.88 -1.54
C GLY A 112 -4.29 2.97 -2.31
N TYR A 113 -4.40 1.69 -1.92
CA TYR A 113 -5.31 0.76 -2.60
C TYR A 113 -6.78 1.19 -2.53
N PRO A 114 -7.34 1.54 -1.35
CA PRO A 114 -8.73 2.02 -1.26
C PRO A 114 -8.98 3.28 -2.08
N LEU A 115 -8.06 4.23 -2.04
CA LEU A 115 -8.18 5.49 -2.78
C LEU A 115 -8.16 5.24 -4.30
N MET A 116 -7.23 4.43 -4.79
CA MET A 116 -7.13 4.12 -6.21
C MET A 116 -8.34 3.33 -6.72
N TYR A 117 -8.89 2.43 -5.89
CA TYR A 117 -10.14 1.74 -6.22
C TYR A 117 -11.32 2.71 -6.28
N ALA A 118 -11.46 3.60 -5.32
CA ALA A 118 -12.54 4.59 -5.27
C ALA A 118 -12.51 5.56 -6.47
N LEU A 119 -11.31 5.91 -6.96
CA LEU A 119 -11.13 6.86 -8.06
C LEU A 119 -11.20 6.22 -9.44
N TYR A 120 -10.60 5.04 -9.61
CA TYR A 120 -10.34 4.42 -10.91
C TYR A 120 -10.79 2.96 -11.00
N GLY A 121 -11.46 2.42 -9.95
CA GLY A 121 -11.92 1.03 -9.91
C GLY A 121 -10.78 0.02 -10.03
N ASN A 122 -11.05 -1.08 -10.73
CA ASN A 122 -10.06 -2.17 -10.92
C ASN A 122 -8.82 -1.74 -11.72
N ASP A 123 -8.92 -0.75 -12.61
CA ASP A 123 -7.76 -0.21 -13.33
C ASP A 123 -6.80 0.49 -12.36
N GLY A 124 -7.35 1.26 -11.42
CA GLY A 124 -6.59 1.88 -10.36
C GLY A 124 -5.90 0.86 -9.46
N LEU A 125 -6.59 -0.20 -9.07
CA LEU A 125 -5.99 -1.29 -8.29
C LEU A 125 -4.85 -1.98 -9.03
N PHE A 126 -5.02 -2.27 -10.32
CA PHE A 126 -4.00 -2.88 -11.15
C PHE A 126 -2.74 -2.00 -11.21
N LEU A 127 -2.88 -0.72 -11.57
CA LEU A 127 -1.76 0.22 -11.66
C LEU A 127 -1.08 0.43 -10.30
N MET A 128 -1.89 0.47 -9.23
CA MET A 128 -1.38 0.57 -7.85
C MET A 128 -0.56 -0.65 -7.45
N ALA A 129 -1.02 -1.87 -7.78
CA ALA A 129 -0.30 -3.10 -7.50
C ALA A 129 1.05 -3.13 -8.22
N MET A 130 1.09 -2.74 -9.50
CA MET A 130 2.33 -2.66 -10.28
C MET A 130 3.29 -1.61 -9.72
N GLY A 131 2.79 -0.42 -9.41
CA GLY A 131 3.58 0.65 -8.82
C GLY A 131 4.12 0.29 -7.43
N ASN A 132 3.36 -0.47 -6.65
CA ASN A 132 3.77 -0.92 -5.31
C ASN A 132 4.99 -1.86 -5.35
N ILE A 133 5.20 -2.62 -6.43
CA ILE A 133 6.42 -3.42 -6.61
C ILE A 133 7.65 -2.49 -6.63
N VAL A 134 7.59 -1.42 -7.42
CA VAL A 134 8.68 -0.44 -7.51
C VAL A 134 8.92 0.22 -6.16
N GLN A 135 7.86 0.64 -5.48
CA GLN A 135 7.99 1.22 -4.15
C GLN A 135 8.60 0.24 -3.14
N ASN A 136 8.19 -1.03 -3.13
CA ASN A 136 8.75 -2.04 -2.24
C ASN A 136 10.25 -2.24 -2.49
N ILE A 137 10.67 -2.32 -3.77
CA ILE A 137 12.09 -2.39 -4.11
C ILE A 137 12.85 -1.18 -3.56
N LEU A 138 12.28 0.01 -3.68
CA LEU A 138 12.90 1.25 -3.17
C LEU A 138 12.92 1.30 -1.63
N ILE A 139 11.85 0.88 -0.95
CA ILE A 139 11.82 0.79 0.51
C ILE A 139 12.97 -0.06 1.02
N PHE A 140 13.13 -1.25 0.46
CA PHE A 140 14.13 -2.20 0.95
C PHE A 140 15.57 -1.92 0.45
N SER A 141 15.73 -1.14 -0.61
CA SER A 141 17.05 -0.74 -1.11
C SER A 141 17.52 0.59 -0.50
N ILE A 142 16.78 1.65 -0.72
CA ILE A 142 17.11 3.02 -0.29
C ILE A 142 16.51 3.29 1.09
N GLY A 143 15.26 2.86 1.33
CA GLY A 143 14.54 3.15 2.56
C GLY A 143 15.22 2.56 3.81
N VAL A 144 15.65 1.30 3.75
CA VAL A 144 16.40 0.67 4.87
C VAL A 144 17.73 1.39 5.12
N LYS A 145 18.44 1.81 4.07
CA LYS A 145 19.66 2.62 4.22
C LYS A 145 19.36 3.96 4.87
N MET A 146 18.21 4.58 4.55
CA MET A 146 17.78 5.83 5.18
C MET A 146 17.53 5.64 6.67
N THR A 147 16.77 4.61 7.07
CA THR A 147 16.46 4.38 8.48
C THR A 147 17.71 4.06 9.32
N ASN A 148 18.71 3.44 8.71
CA ASN A 148 19.99 3.13 9.36
C ASN A 148 21.02 4.27 9.26
N LEU A 149 20.66 5.39 8.64
CA LEU A 149 21.54 6.56 8.53
C LEU A 149 21.90 7.05 9.93
N ASN A 150 23.20 7.11 10.20
CA ASN A 150 23.78 7.54 11.48
C ASN A 150 23.66 6.55 12.68
N TYR A 151 23.09 5.35 12.50
CA TYR A 151 23.05 4.34 13.57
C TYR A 151 24.25 3.38 13.58
N GLY A 152 25.09 3.41 12.54
CA GLY A 152 26.28 2.55 12.44
C GLY A 152 26.00 1.05 12.35
N LYS A 153 24.76 0.65 12.11
CA LYS A 153 24.38 -0.73 11.90
C LYS A 153 24.20 -1.01 10.43
N ASP A 154 25.13 -1.74 9.85
CA ASP A 154 24.95 -2.38 8.54
C ASP A 154 24.00 -3.59 8.70
N GLU A 155 22.70 -3.33 8.82
CA GLU A 155 21.74 -4.41 8.69
C GLU A 155 21.64 -4.80 7.21
N HIS A 156 22.33 -5.88 6.86
CA HIS A 156 22.14 -6.53 5.56
C HIS A 156 20.74 -7.14 5.50
N VAL A 157 19.77 -6.35 5.00
CA VAL A 157 18.45 -6.88 4.70
C VAL A 157 18.61 -7.93 3.60
N ARG A 158 18.27 -9.17 3.91
CA ARG A 158 18.34 -10.26 2.93
C ARG A 158 17.36 -9.94 1.80
N LEU A 159 17.87 -9.85 0.56
CA LEU A 159 17.06 -9.63 -0.66
C LEU A 159 15.84 -10.57 -0.72
N ARG A 160 15.95 -11.77 -0.17
CA ARG A 160 14.85 -12.73 -0.05
C ARG A 160 13.63 -12.14 0.69
N ASN A 161 13.85 -11.41 1.78
CA ASN A 161 12.76 -10.83 2.59
C ASN A 161 12.09 -9.64 1.88
N ILE A 162 12.79 -9.05 0.92
CA ILE A 162 12.29 -7.96 0.07
C ILE A 162 11.33 -8.50 -0.99
N ILE A 163 11.72 -9.61 -1.63
CA ILE A 163 11.01 -10.15 -2.80
C ILE A 163 9.82 -11.00 -2.36
N ILE A 164 9.94 -11.73 -1.24
CA ILE A 164 8.94 -12.69 -0.77
C ILE A 164 8.02 -12.02 0.25
N THR A 165 7.28 -11.00 -0.15
CA THR A 165 6.12 -10.50 0.60
C THR A 165 4.84 -11.15 0.05
N LYS A 166 3.80 -11.30 0.89
CA LYS A 166 2.51 -11.86 0.47
C LYS A 166 1.88 -11.04 -0.68
N GLN A 167 2.08 -9.73 -0.67
CA GLN A 167 1.64 -8.83 -1.74
C GLN A 167 2.38 -9.10 -3.05
N ASN A 168 3.71 -9.25 -3.01
CA ASN A 168 4.50 -9.55 -4.20
C ASN A 168 4.16 -10.94 -4.77
N ILE A 169 3.93 -11.93 -3.91
CA ILE A 169 3.46 -13.26 -4.33
C ILE A 169 2.10 -13.14 -5.03
N ALA A 170 1.16 -12.37 -4.47
CA ALA A 170 -0.14 -12.12 -5.06
C ALA A 170 -0.02 -11.43 -6.44
N VAL A 171 0.91 -10.49 -6.59
CA VAL A 171 1.20 -9.87 -7.90
C VAL A 171 1.73 -10.90 -8.88
N VAL A 172 2.67 -11.76 -8.50
CA VAL A 172 3.22 -12.80 -9.39
C VAL A 172 2.11 -13.76 -9.83
N ILE A 173 1.29 -14.25 -8.89
CA ILE A 173 0.15 -15.11 -9.21
C ILE A 173 -0.82 -14.40 -10.16
N GLY A 174 -1.18 -13.17 -9.85
CA GLY A 174 -2.07 -12.37 -10.67
C GLY A 174 -1.52 -12.09 -12.07
N LEU A 175 -0.21 -11.81 -12.21
CA LEU A 175 0.45 -11.63 -13.51
C LEU A 175 0.44 -12.92 -14.34
N ILE A 176 0.69 -14.08 -13.71
CA ILE A 176 0.57 -15.37 -14.40
C ILE A 176 -0.84 -15.51 -14.98
N ILE A 177 -1.88 -15.27 -14.17
CA ILE A 177 -3.28 -15.32 -14.62
C ILE A 177 -3.54 -14.32 -15.75
N PHE A 178 -3.06 -13.07 -15.61
CA PHE A 178 -3.25 -12.02 -16.59
C PHE A 178 -2.59 -12.32 -17.95
N PHE A 179 -1.38 -12.87 -17.97
CA PHE A 179 -0.68 -13.18 -19.20
C PHE A 179 -1.13 -14.50 -19.84
N THR A 180 -1.43 -15.51 -19.02
CA THR A 180 -1.85 -16.83 -19.53
C THR A 180 -3.33 -16.90 -19.87
N GLN A 181 -4.14 -15.95 -19.38
CA GLN A 181 -5.59 -15.92 -19.55
C GLN A 181 -6.29 -17.23 -19.13
N ILE A 182 -5.71 -17.93 -18.13
CA ILE A 182 -6.28 -19.17 -17.59
C ILE A 182 -7.65 -18.88 -17.00
N ALA A 183 -8.66 -19.66 -17.39
CA ALA A 183 -9.99 -19.59 -16.85
C ALA A 183 -10.02 -20.11 -15.40
N ILE A 184 -10.26 -19.23 -14.44
CA ILE A 184 -10.40 -19.61 -13.03
C ILE A 184 -11.85 -20.00 -12.77
N PRO A 185 -12.11 -21.10 -12.04
CA PRO A 185 -13.48 -21.50 -11.67
C PRO A 185 -14.23 -20.38 -10.95
N LYS A 186 -15.47 -20.11 -11.38
CA LYS A 186 -16.32 -19.05 -10.81
C LYS A 186 -16.39 -19.03 -9.27
N PRO A 187 -16.54 -20.19 -8.57
CA PRO A 187 -16.60 -20.18 -7.10
C PRO A 187 -15.33 -19.60 -6.46
N ILE A 188 -14.14 -19.88 -7.02
CA ILE A 188 -12.88 -19.36 -6.51
C ILE A 188 -12.80 -17.84 -6.72
N VAL A 189 -13.18 -17.36 -7.91
CA VAL A 189 -13.22 -15.90 -8.19
C VAL A 189 -14.19 -15.21 -7.24
N THR A 190 -15.37 -15.80 -7.01
CA THR A 190 -16.36 -15.23 -6.09
C THR A 190 -15.84 -15.16 -4.66
N LEU A 191 -15.19 -16.23 -4.17
CA LEU A 191 -14.59 -16.27 -2.83
C LEU A 191 -13.56 -15.15 -2.64
N ILE A 192 -12.58 -15.07 -3.54
CA ILE A 192 -11.52 -14.05 -3.42
C ILE A 192 -12.06 -12.63 -3.61
N THR A 193 -13.14 -12.46 -4.39
CA THR A 193 -13.82 -11.16 -4.56
C THR A 193 -14.52 -10.73 -3.28
N TYR A 194 -15.18 -11.61 -2.55
CA TYR A 194 -15.78 -11.28 -1.25
C TYR A 194 -14.72 -10.79 -0.26
N VAL A 195 -13.58 -11.48 -0.20
CA VAL A 195 -12.46 -11.05 0.64
C VAL A 195 -11.88 -9.72 0.16
N SER A 196 -11.70 -9.55 -1.14
CA SER A 196 -11.22 -8.30 -1.75
C SER A 196 -12.12 -7.11 -1.40
N ASN A 197 -13.43 -7.28 -1.45
CA ASN A 197 -14.40 -6.22 -1.16
C ASN A 197 -14.33 -5.71 0.29
N SER A 198 -13.79 -6.51 1.21
CA SER A 198 -13.55 -6.08 2.59
C SER A 198 -12.35 -5.15 2.75
N THR A 199 -11.45 -5.08 1.76
CA THR A 199 -10.19 -4.33 1.87
C THR A 199 -10.42 -2.84 2.11
N VAL A 200 -11.30 -2.21 1.33
CA VAL A 200 -11.57 -0.77 1.44
C VAL A 200 -12.14 -0.41 2.82
N PRO A 201 -13.27 -0.98 3.26
CA PRO A 201 -13.84 -0.63 4.56
C PRO A 201 -12.90 -1.01 5.72
N LEU A 202 -12.27 -2.18 5.66
CA LEU A 202 -11.42 -2.67 6.73
C LEU A 202 -10.16 -1.79 6.89
N SER A 203 -9.53 -1.38 5.79
CA SER A 203 -8.33 -0.52 5.83
C SER A 203 -8.64 0.85 6.42
N MET A 204 -9.76 1.48 6.04
CA MET A 204 -10.15 2.78 6.58
C MET A 204 -10.49 2.69 8.07
N ILE A 205 -11.21 1.65 8.48
CA ILE A 205 -11.51 1.40 9.90
C ILE A 205 -10.21 1.17 10.68
N VAL A 206 -9.27 0.37 10.19
CA VAL A 206 -7.97 0.14 10.85
C VAL A 206 -7.16 1.43 11.00
N VAL A 207 -7.15 2.30 9.99
CA VAL A 207 -6.50 3.62 10.09
C VAL A 207 -7.17 4.44 11.20
N GLY A 208 -8.50 4.51 11.23
CA GLY A 208 -9.24 5.21 12.27
C GLY A 208 -8.98 4.67 13.68
N LEU A 209 -9.01 3.34 13.84
CA LEU A 209 -8.65 2.65 15.10
C LEU A 209 -7.21 2.97 15.54
N SER A 210 -6.28 3.04 14.59
CA SER A 210 -4.88 3.35 14.88
C SER A 210 -4.71 4.80 15.34
N LEU A 211 -5.44 5.74 14.74
CA LEU A 211 -5.44 7.15 15.17
C LEU A 211 -5.99 7.33 16.59
N SER A 212 -6.99 6.56 16.98
CA SER A 212 -7.56 6.64 18.35
C SER A 212 -6.62 6.20 19.48
N ARG A 213 -5.43 5.67 19.15
CA ARG A 213 -4.40 5.32 20.16
C ARG A 213 -3.59 6.51 20.66
N TYR A 214 -3.65 7.64 19.96
CA TYR A 214 -2.81 8.82 20.23
C TYR A 214 -3.55 9.95 20.96
N ASP A 215 -4.78 9.69 21.43
CA ASP A 215 -5.57 10.60 22.27
C ASP A 215 -5.32 10.36 23.77
#